data_b359911095a852b8ed0dcf8491479dd6
#
_entry.id   b359911095a852b8ed0dcf8491479dd6
#
_cell.length_a   1.000
_cell.length_b   1.000
_cell.length_c   1.000
_cell.angle_alpha   90.00
_cell.angle_beta   90.00
_cell.angle_gamma   90.00
#
_symmetry.space_group_name_H-M   'P 1'
#
loop_
_entity.id
_entity.type
_entity.pdbx_description
1 polymer ?
#
loop_
_entity_poly.entity_id
_entity_poly.type
_entity_poly.pdbx_seq_one_letter_code
_entity_poly.pdbx_strand_id
1 'polypeptide(L)'
;VLSRRQRQMCIRDSIYGFSHTHLQGTGVSDYGDILVMPCTQYRQGDTWRDKYKSAFRKSTERGHAGYYGVHLDDHGVLAELTTTPRVGIHRYTLDEPDTLTWIVDLEHRDELVHYSIEPRGTRMLVGHRVSQNWAEEQHVYFAMAFDHDFEWGDQLGEITVSYTHLTLPTT
;
A
#
# COMPACT_ATOMS: atom_id res chain seq x y z
N VAL A 1 -36.37 6.65 3.38
CA VAL A 1 -35.64 7.92 3.48
C VAL A 1 -34.51 7.72 4.46
N LEU A 2 -33.30 7.47 3.96
CA LEU A 2 -32.09 7.37 4.79
C LEU A 2 -31.80 8.73 5.42
N SER A 3 -31.65 8.77 6.74
CA SER A 3 -31.42 10.01 7.47
C SER A 3 -30.08 10.64 7.05
N ARG A 4 -29.98 11.97 7.08
CA ARG A 4 -28.75 12.72 6.76
C ARG A 4 -27.52 12.25 7.55
N ARG A 5 -27.70 11.67 8.75
CA ARG A 5 -26.60 11.11 9.58
C ARG A 5 -25.97 9.86 8.98
N GLN A 6 -26.73 9.00 8.30
CA GLN A 6 -26.19 7.80 7.66
C GLN A 6 -25.35 8.10 6.41
N ARG A 7 -25.63 9.22 5.72
CA ARG A 7 -24.79 9.65 4.57
C ARG A 7 -23.44 10.23 4.99
N GLN A 8 -23.32 10.70 6.22
CA GLN A 8 -22.06 11.28 6.72
C GLN A 8 -21.05 10.21 7.16
N MET A 9 -21.50 9.00 7.51
CA MET A 9 -20.61 7.90 7.90
C MET A 9 -19.87 7.24 6.71
N CYS A 10 -20.38 7.40 5.49
CA CYS A 10 -19.73 6.87 4.28
C CYS A 10 -18.69 7.82 3.64
N ILE A 11 -18.39 8.97 4.23
CA ILE A 11 -17.61 10.04 3.59
C ILE A 11 -16.14 10.08 4.08
N ARG A 12 -15.77 9.28 5.07
CA ARG A 12 -14.41 9.23 5.63
C ARG A 12 -13.94 7.81 5.88
N ASP A 13 -13.96 7.01 4.84
CA ASP A 13 -13.22 5.76 4.88
C ASP A 13 -11.72 6.08 4.74
N SER A 14 -10.88 5.33 5.42
CA SER A 14 -9.43 5.46 5.30
C SER A 14 -8.86 4.25 4.59
N ILE A 15 -7.91 4.49 3.70
CA ILE A 15 -7.09 3.47 3.06
C ILE A 15 -5.80 3.33 3.86
N TYR A 16 -5.45 2.11 4.23
CA TYR A 16 -4.22 1.77 4.92
C TYR A 16 -3.13 1.30 3.95
N GLY A 17 -3.49 0.95 2.73
CA GLY A 17 -2.61 0.51 1.68
C GLY A 17 -3.29 -0.43 0.70
N PHE A 18 -2.50 -0.96 -0.21
CA PHE A 18 -2.94 -1.84 -1.28
C PHE A 18 -2.18 -3.17 -1.22
N SER A 19 -2.89 -4.28 -1.31
CA SER A 19 -2.31 -5.61 -1.39
C SER A 19 -2.92 -6.41 -2.54
N HIS A 20 -2.22 -7.43 -3.01
CA HIS A 20 -2.62 -8.19 -4.20
C HIS A 20 -3.03 -9.63 -3.91
N THR A 21 -2.78 -10.12 -2.71
CA THR A 21 -3.14 -11.47 -2.29
C THR A 21 -4.38 -11.41 -1.41
N HIS A 22 -5.50 -11.91 -1.88
CA HIS A 22 -6.77 -11.88 -1.15
C HIS A 22 -7.56 -13.17 -1.30
N LEU A 23 -8.16 -13.64 -0.21
CA LEU A 23 -9.26 -14.60 -0.24
C LEU A 23 -10.58 -13.84 -0.28
N GLN A 24 -11.34 -14.01 -1.35
CA GLN A 24 -12.60 -13.32 -1.54
C GLN A 24 -13.77 -14.14 -0.93
N GLY A 25 -14.60 -13.46 -0.13
CA GLY A 25 -15.86 -13.99 0.36
C GLY A 25 -15.78 -14.98 1.51
N THR A 26 -14.61 -15.25 2.06
CA THR A 26 -14.43 -16.24 3.14
C THR A 26 -14.59 -15.64 4.53
N GLY A 27 -14.38 -14.35 4.73
CA GLY A 27 -14.34 -13.70 6.03
C GLY A 27 -13.10 -14.04 6.87
N VAL A 28 -12.12 -14.75 6.30
CA VAL A 28 -10.83 -15.04 6.94
C VAL A 28 -9.83 -13.96 6.55
N SER A 29 -8.88 -13.69 7.45
CA SER A 29 -7.86 -12.66 7.26
C SER A 29 -6.62 -13.12 6.48
N ASP A 30 -6.53 -14.42 6.19
CA ASP A 30 -5.43 -15.01 5.43
C ASP A 30 -5.34 -14.40 4.04
N TYR A 31 -4.13 -14.21 3.54
CA TYR A 31 -3.78 -13.44 2.36
C TYR A 31 -4.12 -11.93 2.50
N GLY A 32 -3.38 -11.11 1.93
CA GLY A 32 -3.29 -9.67 2.11
C GLY A 32 -1.91 -9.33 2.62
N ASP A 33 -0.97 -10.21 2.31
CA ASP A 33 0.32 -10.41 2.99
C ASP A 33 1.28 -9.24 2.85
N ILE A 34 1.29 -8.59 1.69
CA ILE A 34 2.21 -7.51 1.40
C ILE A 34 1.37 -6.27 1.14
N LEU A 35 1.26 -5.42 2.13
CA LEU A 35 0.56 -4.15 2.02
C LEU A 35 1.55 -3.06 1.62
N VAL A 36 1.22 -2.30 0.58
CA VAL A 36 2.03 -1.18 0.11
C VAL A 36 1.23 0.11 0.23
N MET A 37 1.81 1.13 0.84
CA MET A 37 1.19 2.44 0.95
C MET A 37 2.15 3.54 0.52
N PRO A 38 1.80 4.36 -0.50
CA PRO A 38 2.54 5.56 -0.83
C PRO A 38 2.21 6.67 0.17
N CYS A 39 3.22 7.35 0.68
CA CYS A 39 3.07 8.35 1.73
C CYS A 39 4.00 9.54 1.48
N THR A 40 3.49 10.76 1.49
CA THR A 40 4.32 11.98 1.41
C THR A 40 4.64 12.52 2.80
N GLN A 41 3.80 12.20 3.78
CA GLN A 41 3.98 12.67 5.16
C GLN A 41 3.75 11.50 6.11
N TYR A 42 4.75 11.25 6.93
CA TYR A 42 4.64 10.34 8.04
C TYR A 42 4.08 11.08 9.26
N ARG A 43 2.89 10.73 9.71
CA ARG A 43 2.20 11.44 10.80
C ARG A 43 2.48 10.82 12.15
N GLN A 44 2.44 11.61 13.19
CA GLN A 44 2.31 11.12 14.57
C GLN A 44 0.90 10.55 14.75
N GLY A 45 0.76 9.34 15.25
CA GLY A 45 -0.52 8.66 15.48
C GLY A 45 -0.43 7.70 16.65
N ASP A 46 -1.60 7.31 17.19
CA ASP A 46 -1.69 6.42 18.36
C ASP A 46 -1.22 5.00 18.03
N THR A 47 -1.44 4.56 16.80
CA THR A 47 -0.91 3.32 16.28
C THR A 47 0.03 3.61 15.10
N TRP A 48 0.96 2.72 14.84
CA TRP A 48 1.87 2.91 13.71
C TRP A 48 1.12 2.95 12.35
N ARG A 49 0.00 2.23 12.21
CA ARG A 49 -0.85 2.27 11.00
C ARG A 49 -1.59 3.59 10.82
N ASP A 50 -1.93 4.27 11.91
CA ASP A 50 -2.56 5.59 11.84
C ASP A 50 -1.63 6.65 11.25
N LYS A 51 -0.32 6.40 11.29
CA LYS A 51 0.70 7.35 10.82
C LYS A 51 0.74 7.48 9.30
N TYR A 52 0.35 6.45 8.55
CA TYR A 52 0.44 6.44 7.09
C TYR A 52 -0.90 6.29 6.36
N LYS A 53 -2.00 5.96 7.04
CA LYS A 53 -3.32 5.88 6.40
C LYS A 53 -3.70 7.19 5.72
N SER A 54 -4.54 7.12 4.71
CA SER A 54 -5.11 8.29 4.04
C SER A 54 -6.62 8.23 3.98
N ALA A 55 -7.25 9.37 4.22
CA ALA A 55 -8.64 9.56 3.85
C ALA A 55 -8.77 9.59 2.33
N PHE A 56 -9.93 9.19 1.81
CA PHE A 56 -10.28 9.31 0.41
C PHE A 56 -11.76 9.67 0.24
N ARG A 57 -12.11 10.13 -0.94
CA ARG A 57 -13.49 10.46 -1.30
C ARG A 57 -14.01 9.46 -2.31
N LYS A 58 -15.21 8.93 -2.09
CA LYS A 58 -15.89 8.03 -3.04
C LYS A 58 -16.03 8.62 -4.45
N SER A 59 -16.08 9.94 -4.57
CA SER A 59 -16.13 10.63 -5.87
C SER A 59 -14.83 10.53 -6.68
N THR A 60 -13.71 10.25 -6.02
CA THR A 60 -12.40 10.04 -6.67
C THR A 60 -12.08 8.56 -6.90
N GLU A 61 -12.86 7.66 -6.31
CA GLU A 61 -12.70 6.23 -6.46
C GLU A 61 -13.25 5.76 -7.82
N ARG A 62 -12.47 5.00 -8.54
CA ARG A 62 -12.83 4.41 -9.84
C ARG A 62 -12.42 2.95 -9.86
N GLY A 63 -13.33 2.08 -10.26
CA GLY A 63 -13.07 0.65 -10.38
C GLY A 63 -13.79 0.05 -11.58
N HIS A 64 -13.08 -0.75 -12.34
CA HIS A 64 -13.64 -1.62 -13.37
C HIS A 64 -12.75 -2.86 -13.50
N ALA A 65 -13.16 -3.84 -14.29
CA ALA A 65 -12.37 -5.05 -14.47
C ALA A 65 -10.93 -4.72 -14.91
N GLY A 66 -9.96 -5.16 -14.12
CA GLY A 66 -8.53 -4.96 -14.37
C GLY A 66 -7.98 -3.58 -13.99
N TYR A 67 -8.77 -2.71 -13.38
CA TYR A 67 -8.28 -1.39 -12.97
C TYR A 67 -8.97 -0.89 -11.69
N TYR A 68 -8.17 -0.32 -10.81
CA TYR A 68 -8.63 0.45 -9.65
C TYR A 68 -7.85 1.74 -9.55
N GLY A 69 -8.53 2.84 -9.25
CA GLY A 69 -7.91 4.14 -9.02
C GLY A 69 -8.60 4.89 -7.89
N VAL A 70 -7.81 5.58 -7.07
CA VAL A 70 -8.31 6.39 -5.96
C VAL A 70 -7.33 7.50 -5.62
N HIS A 71 -7.83 8.65 -5.22
CA HIS A 71 -7.02 9.74 -4.71
C HIS A 71 -6.88 9.62 -3.18
N LEU A 72 -5.64 9.63 -2.71
CA LEU A 72 -5.26 9.60 -1.30
C LEU A 72 -5.16 11.05 -0.81
N ASP A 73 -6.24 11.55 -0.20
CA ASP A 73 -6.41 12.98 0.09
C ASP A 73 -5.37 13.52 1.09
N ASP A 74 -4.93 12.69 2.03
CA ASP A 74 -3.95 13.09 3.06
C ASP A 74 -2.51 13.17 2.51
N HIS A 75 -2.24 12.51 1.40
CA HIS A 75 -0.90 12.44 0.79
C HIS A 75 -0.81 13.18 -0.55
N GLY A 76 -1.93 13.65 -1.11
CA GLY A 76 -1.96 14.27 -2.42
C GLY A 76 -1.46 13.33 -3.53
N VAL A 77 -1.90 12.06 -3.49
CA VAL A 77 -1.44 11.02 -4.40
C VAL A 77 -2.62 10.36 -5.11
N LEU A 78 -2.61 10.35 -6.42
CA LEU A 78 -3.46 9.48 -7.22
C LEU A 78 -2.80 8.10 -7.30
N ALA A 79 -3.44 7.10 -6.70
CA ALA A 79 -3.05 5.71 -6.76
C ALA A 79 -3.85 4.99 -7.86
N GLU A 80 -3.15 4.33 -8.78
CA GLU A 80 -3.75 3.54 -9.86
C GLU A 80 -3.13 2.14 -9.86
N LEU A 81 -3.98 1.13 -9.90
CA LEU A 81 -3.58 -0.26 -9.77
C LEU A 81 -4.19 -1.12 -10.87
N THR A 82 -3.39 -2.07 -11.36
CA THR A 82 -3.84 -3.15 -12.22
C THR A 82 -3.11 -4.44 -11.87
N THR A 83 -3.64 -5.57 -12.32
CA THR A 83 -3.05 -6.88 -12.01
C THR A 83 -3.07 -7.81 -13.20
N THR A 84 -2.13 -8.73 -13.21
CA THR A 84 -2.17 -9.99 -13.94
C THR A 84 -2.31 -11.15 -12.95
N PRO A 85 -2.39 -12.41 -13.35
CA PRO A 85 -2.49 -13.53 -12.42
C PRO A 85 -1.34 -13.63 -11.39
N ARG A 86 -0.19 -12.99 -11.64
CA ARG A 86 1.00 -13.10 -10.79
C ARG A 86 1.71 -11.78 -10.52
N VAL A 87 1.29 -10.68 -11.14
CA VAL A 87 1.97 -9.39 -11.04
C VAL A 87 0.95 -8.30 -10.72
N GLY A 88 1.20 -7.54 -9.68
CA GLY A 88 0.52 -6.28 -9.42
C GLY A 88 1.34 -5.13 -9.98
N ILE A 89 0.69 -4.16 -10.59
CA ILE A 89 1.32 -2.94 -11.10
C ILE A 89 0.64 -1.77 -10.43
N HIS A 90 1.44 -0.91 -9.80
CA HIS A 90 1.01 0.32 -9.19
C HIS A 90 1.61 1.50 -9.94
N ARG A 91 0.82 2.54 -10.11
CA ARG A 91 1.27 3.86 -10.54
C ARG A 91 0.79 4.88 -9.52
N TYR A 92 1.71 5.72 -9.08
CA TYR A 92 1.43 6.80 -8.14
C TYR A 92 1.80 8.12 -8.76
N THR A 93 0.85 9.04 -8.79
CA THR A 93 1.04 10.39 -9.33
C THR A 93 0.80 11.38 -8.20
N LEU A 94 1.80 12.20 -7.91
CA LEU A 94 1.72 13.26 -6.92
C LEU A 94 0.98 14.47 -7.49
N ASP A 95 0.16 15.14 -6.69
CA ASP A 95 -0.50 16.39 -7.06
C ASP A 95 0.52 17.52 -7.21
N GLU A 96 1.53 17.53 -6.34
CA GLU A 96 2.64 18.50 -6.36
C GLU A 96 3.97 17.73 -6.22
N PRO A 97 5.08 18.26 -6.73
CA PRO A 97 6.40 17.65 -6.56
C PRO A 97 6.76 17.51 -5.08
N ASP A 98 6.94 16.26 -4.62
CA ASP A 98 7.30 15.95 -3.25
C ASP A 98 8.10 14.62 -3.21
N THR A 99 8.65 14.31 -2.05
CA THR A 99 9.25 13.01 -1.78
C THR A 99 8.16 11.99 -1.49
N LEU A 100 8.18 10.88 -2.22
CA LEU A 100 7.27 9.76 -1.99
C LEU A 100 7.99 8.67 -1.21
N THR A 101 7.49 8.41 -0.01
CA THR A 101 7.90 7.28 0.82
C THR A 101 6.95 6.11 0.60
N TRP A 102 7.49 4.93 0.41
CA TRP A 102 6.68 3.72 0.30
C TRP A 102 6.82 2.89 1.56
N ILE A 103 5.69 2.60 2.17
CA ILE A 103 5.63 1.73 3.33
C ILE A 103 5.26 0.33 2.83
N VAL A 104 6.06 -0.65 3.21
CA VAL A 104 5.77 -2.06 2.96
C VAL A 104 5.46 -2.70 4.31
N ASP A 105 4.16 -2.89 4.59
CA ASP A 105 3.69 -3.49 5.83
C ASP A 105 3.52 -5.00 5.66
N LEU A 106 4.37 -5.76 6.31
CA LEU A 106 4.30 -7.22 6.35
C LEU A 106 3.51 -7.77 7.55
N GLU A 107 3.12 -6.90 8.48
CA GLU A 107 2.32 -7.27 9.68
C GLU A 107 0.82 -6.94 9.51
N HIS A 108 0.40 -6.53 8.33
CA HIS A 108 -0.95 -6.01 8.10
C HIS A 108 -2.05 -7.03 8.42
N ARG A 109 -1.83 -8.26 8.08
CA ARG A 109 -2.78 -9.38 8.26
C ARG A 109 -2.07 -10.54 8.93
N ASP A 110 -2.82 -11.46 9.48
CA ASP A 110 -2.36 -12.70 10.07
C ASP A 110 -1.25 -12.53 11.12
N GLU A 111 -0.92 -13.55 11.85
CA GLU A 111 0.21 -13.52 12.76
C GLU A 111 1.51 -13.72 11.97
N LEU A 112 2.37 -12.71 12.00
CA LEU A 112 3.69 -12.78 11.36
C LEU A 112 4.62 -13.67 12.18
N VAL A 113 5.09 -14.76 11.58
CA VAL A 113 6.03 -15.73 12.21
C VAL A 113 7.47 -15.35 11.87
N HIS A 114 7.72 -15.05 10.60
CA HIS A 114 9.04 -14.67 10.11
C HIS A 114 8.95 -13.84 8.84
N TYR A 115 9.93 -12.98 8.62
CA TYR A 115 10.08 -12.27 7.36
C TYR A 115 11.54 -12.00 7.04
N SER A 116 11.81 -11.79 5.78
CA SER A 116 13.04 -11.18 5.29
C SER A 116 12.69 -10.21 4.18
N ILE A 117 13.44 -9.13 4.09
CA ILE A 117 13.31 -8.16 3.02
C ILE A 117 14.68 -7.57 2.74
N GLU A 118 15.06 -7.51 1.47
CA GLU A 118 16.38 -7.09 1.04
C GLU A 118 16.32 -6.26 -0.23
N PRO A 119 17.06 -5.16 -0.31
CA PRO A 119 17.27 -4.46 -1.57
C PRO A 119 18.20 -5.27 -2.48
N ARG A 120 17.86 -5.30 -3.75
CA ARG A 120 18.68 -5.86 -4.83
C ARG A 120 19.05 -4.75 -5.82
N GLY A 121 20.17 -4.09 -5.57
CA GLY A 121 20.52 -2.84 -6.25
C GLY A 121 19.65 -1.68 -5.77
N THR A 122 19.46 -0.68 -6.61
CA THR A 122 18.74 0.56 -6.28
C THR A 122 17.28 0.57 -6.75
N ARG A 123 16.82 -0.49 -7.44
CA ARG A 123 15.49 -0.53 -8.07
C ARG A 123 14.71 -1.80 -7.82
N MET A 124 15.19 -2.69 -6.98
CA MET A 124 14.50 -3.94 -6.70
C MET A 124 14.54 -4.24 -5.21
N LEU A 125 13.41 -4.69 -4.70
CA LEU A 125 13.26 -5.20 -3.35
C LEU A 125 12.75 -6.64 -3.44
N VAL A 126 13.34 -7.55 -2.71
CA VAL A 126 12.88 -8.94 -2.62
C VAL A 126 12.58 -9.29 -1.18
N GLY A 127 11.63 -10.15 -0.96
CA GLY A 127 11.27 -10.54 0.39
C GLY A 127 10.54 -11.86 0.46
N HIS A 128 10.45 -12.31 1.68
CA HIS A 128 9.76 -13.52 2.08
C HIS A 128 9.02 -13.25 3.39
N ARG A 129 7.77 -13.65 3.46
CA ARG A 129 6.92 -13.56 4.64
C ARG A 129 6.39 -14.94 4.99
N VAL A 130 6.44 -15.30 6.26
CA VAL A 130 5.80 -16.48 6.82
C VAL A 130 4.77 -16.02 7.83
N SER A 131 3.55 -16.46 7.68
CA SER A 131 2.46 -16.14 8.60
C SER A 131 1.68 -17.39 8.96
N GLN A 132 0.91 -17.29 10.04
CA GLN A 132 -0.01 -18.30 10.49
C GLN A 132 -1.35 -17.68 10.89
N ASN A 133 -2.44 -18.37 10.61
CA ASN A 133 -3.77 -18.12 11.10
C ASN A 133 -4.64 -19.35 10.81
N TRP A 134 -5.47 -19.32 9.77
CA TRP A 134 -6.20 -20.49 9.30
C TRP A 134 -5.27 -21.51 8.61
N ALA A 135 -4.34 -21.02 7.82
CA ALA A 135 -3.20 -21.82 7.37
C ALA A 135 -2.17 -21.93 8.51
N GLU A 136 -1.73 -23.15 8.83
CA GLU A 136 -0.74 -23.39 9.90
C GLU A 136 0.60 -22.70 9.61
N GLU A 137 0.99 -22.67 8.34
CA GLU A 137 2.21 -22.02 7.88
C GLU A 137 2.03 -21.58 6.42
N GLN A 138 2.04 -20.27 6.18
CA GLN A 138 1.88 -19.68 4.86
C GLN A 138 3.14 -18.95 4.45
N HIS A 139 3.76 -19.39 3.36
CA HIS A 139 4.96 -18.79 2.80
C HIS A 139 4.60 -17.94 1.57
N VAL A 140 4.95 -16.67 1.59
CA VAL A 140 4.79 -15.75 0.46
C VAL A 140 6.13 -15.14 0.10
N TYR A 141 6.56 -15.36 -1.13
CA TYR A 141 7.77 -14.75 -1.70
C TYR A 141 7.35 -13.65 -2.66
N PHE A 142 8.03 -12.51 -2.61
CA PHE A 142 7.71 -11.39 -3.46
C PHE A 142 8.96 -10.68 -3.99
N ALA A 143 8.80 -9.99 -5.10
CA ALA A 143 9.77 -9.04 -5.64
C ALA A 143 9.03 -7.78 -6.07
N MET A 144 9.56 -6.62 -5.74
CA MET A 144 9.07 -5.32 -6.17
C MET A 144 10.13 -4.66 -7.03
N ALA A 145 9.75 -4.24 -8.22
CA ALA A 145 10.61 -3.48 -9.12
C ALA A 145 10.09 -2.04 -9.20
N PHE A 146 11.00 -1.09 -9.14
CA PHE A 146 10.73 0.34 -9.18
C PHE A 146 11.31 0.93 -10.46
N ASP A 147 10.63 1.88 -11.04
CA ASP A 147 11.10 2.59 -12.25
C ASP A 147 12.16 3.65 -11.94
N HIS A 148 12.34 3.98 -10.67
CA HIS A 148 13.35 4.94 -10.16
C HIS A 148 14.26 4.29 -9.11
N ASP A 149 15.40 4.91 -8.86
CA ASP A 149 16.27 4.52 -7.76
C ASP A 149 15.63 4.90 -6.42
N PHE A 150 15.79 4.08 -5.41
CA PHE A 150 15.28 4.33 -4.07
C PHE A 150 16.40 4.27 -3.01
N GLU A 151 16.17 4.95 -1.91
CA GLU A 151 16.98 4.82 -0.71
C GLU A 151 16.26 3.91 0.29
N TRP A 152 16.99 2.98 0.85
CA TRP A 152 16.49 2.05 1.84
C TRP A 152 16.69 2.61 3.25
N GLY A 153 15.58 2.77 4.00
CA GLY A 153 15.61 3.17 5.41
C GLY A 153 15.53 1.94 6.30
N ASP A 154 16.53 1.77 7.16
CA ASP A 154 16.60 0.64 8.10
C ASP A 154 16.04 1.06 9.47
N GLN A 155 14.70 1.06 9.61
CA GLN A 155 14.06 1.13 10.91
C GLN A 155 13.20 -0.12 11.12
N LEU A 156 13.45 -0.83 12.22
CA LEU A 156 12.76 -2.04 12.64
C LEU A 156 11.22 -1.87 12.60
N GLY A 157 10.56 -2.62 11.72
CA GLY A 157 9.13 -2.60 11.51
C GLY A 157 8.61 -1.56 10.52
N GLU A 158 9.45 -0.65 10.04
CA GLU A 158 9.12 0.39 9.08
C GLU A 158 10.08 0.37 7.91
N ILE A 159 9.68 -0.29 6.84
CA ILE A 159 10.44 -0.29 5.61
C ILE A 159 10.04 0.96 4.83
N THR A 160 10.79 2.02 5.01
CA THR A 160 10.59 3.28 4.31
C THR A 160 11.47 3.32 3.07
N VAL A 161 10.84 3.30 1.91
CA VAL A 161 11.51 3.51 0.63
C VAL A 161 11.28 4.98 0.25
N SER A 162 12.33 5.79 0.31
CA SER A 162 12.24 7.23 0.01
C SER A 162 12.57 7.50 -1.46
N TYR A 163 11.71 8.25 -2.13
CA TYR A 163 11.92 8.74 -3.49
C TYR A 163 12.29 10.21 -3.50
N THR A 164 13.41 10.58 -4.10
CA THR A 164 13.72 11.96 -4.46
C THR A 164 13.55 12.17 -5.96
N HIS A 165 12.61 13.05 -6.32
CA HIS A 165 12.35 13.59 -7.66
C HIS A 165 11.65 12.68 -8.70
N LEU A 166 10.36 12.93 -8.87
CA LEU A 166 9.68 12.74 -10.15
C LEU A 166 9.89 14.01 -11.02
N THR A 167 10.84 13.99 -11.91
CA THR A 167 10.82 14.92 -13.06
C THR A 167 9.90 14.32 -14.11
N LEU A 168 8.68 14.84 -14.23
CA LEU A 168 7.84 14.55 -15.39
C LEU A 168 8.56 15.07 -16.64
N PRO A 169 8.65 14.31 -17.74
CA PRO A 169 9.10 14.85 -19.00
C PRO A 169 8.08 15.88 -19.46
N THR A 170 8.50 17.13 -19.53
CA THR A 170 7.76 18.19 -20.22
C THR A 170 7.81 17.90 -21.72
N THR A 171 6.67 17.54 -22.30
CA THR A 171 6.45 17.57 -23.75
C THR A 171 6.14 18.97 -24.20
#